data_0b589670a243e5ec601d87482cefd89c
#
_entry.id   0b589670a243e5ec601d87482cefd89c
#
_cell.length_a   1.000
_cell.length_b   1.000
_cell.length_c   1.000
_cell.angle_alpha   90.00
_cell.angle_beta   90.00
_cell.angle_gamma   90.00
#
_symmetry.space_group_name_H-M   'P 1'
#
loop_
_entity.id
_entity.type
_entity.pdbx_description
1 polymer ?
#
loop_
_entity_poly.entity_id
_entity_poly.type
_entity_poly.pdbx_seq_one_letter_code
_entity_poly.pdbx_strand_id
1 'polypeptide(L)'
;TNLPVIRKDNNDIIYKTEDSKFKAVIEEIKDAHEKGQPVLVGTASIENSEKISKLLKKEGLKHEVLNAKNHEKEAEIVAQAGKYGAITIATNMAGRGTDIMLGGNSEFLAIEEMRRKGRTEAEIAEATAYNDTDDEYILELRKEYRDLNKKFKDEIEEEIEILFEEIGERVEYKLGTMIEIPRAC
;
A
#
# COMPACT_ATOMS: atom_id res chain seq x y z
N THR A 1 -17.68 -8.59 -12.00
CA THR A 1 -16.28 -9.01 -11.77
C THR A 1 -16.09 -10.45 -12.22
N ASN A 2 -14.92 -10.81 -12.72
CA ASN A 2 -14.60 -12.18 -13.14
C ASN A 2 -14.47 -13.15 -11.95
N LEU A 3 -14.31 -12.64 -10.76
CA LEU A 3 -14.20 -13.39 -9.51
C LEU A 3 -15.37 -13.02 -8.58
N PRO A 4 -15.79 -13.92 -7.69
CA PRO A 4 -16.81 -13.62 -6.68
C PRO A 4 -16.38 -12.42 -5.83
N VAL A 5 -17.33 -11.55 -5.48
CA VAL A 5 -17.10 -10.45 -4.53
C VAL A 5 -17.07 -11.04 -3.13
N ILE A 6 -15.88 -11.06 -2.52
CA ILE A 6 -15.68 -11.54 -1.14
C ILE A 6 -15.70 -10.40 -0.11
N ARG A 7 -15.80 -9.15 -0.57
CA ARG A 7 -15.91 -7.98 0.30
C ARG A 7 -17.12 -8.09 1.20
N LYS A 8 -16.91 -7.87 2.49
CA LYS A 8 -17.97 -7.83 3.50
C LYS A 8 -18.09 -6.40 4.01
N ASP A 9 -19.21 -5.77 3.69
CA ASP A 9 -19.54 -4.45 4.22
C ASP A 9 -20.23 -4.62 5.57
N ASN A 10 -19.58 -4.21 6.65
CA ASN A 10 -20.16 -4.24 7.99
C ASN A 10 -21.09 -3.04 8.19
N ASN A 11 -22.09 -3.18 9.06
CA ASN A 11 -22.98 -2.10 9.42
C ASN A 11 -22.24 -1.02 10.21
N ASP A 12 -22.75 0.23 10.10
CA ASP A 12 -22.26 1.33 10.90
C ASP A 12 -22.43 1.06 12.40
N ILE A 13 -21.40 1.40 13.18
CA ILE A 13 -21.42 1.28 14.64
C ILE A 13 -21.51 2.68 15.25
N ILE A 14 -22.54 2.88 16.08
CA ILE A 14 -22.77 4.17 16.76
C ILE A 14 -22.25 4.11 18.17
N TYR A 15 -21.42 5.08 18.53
CA TYR A 15 -20.82 5.20 19.86
C TYR A 15 -21.41 6.38 20.63
N LYS A 16 -21.58 6.24 21.92
CA LYS A 16 -22.11 7.28 22.80
C LYS A 16 -21.17 8.50 22.92
N THR A 17 -19.87 8.27 22.84
CA THR A 17 -18.83 9.31 22.95
C THR A 17 -17.76 9.12 21.90
N GLU A 18 -17.09 10.20 21.52
CA GLU A 18 -15.97 10.17 20.59
C GLU A 18 -14.80 9.34 21.13
N ASP A 19 -14.54 9.42 22.43
CA ASP A 19 -13.45 8.63 23.05
C ASP A 19 -13.72 7.12 23.00
N SER A 20 -14.97 6.69 23.19
CA SER A 20 -15.31 5.28 23.05
C SER A 20 -15.20 4.80 21.61
N LYS A 21 -15.54 5.66 20.63
CA LYS A 21 -15.33 5.40 19.20
C LYS A 21 -13.83 5.19 18.89
N PHE A 22 -12.97 6.11 19.32
CA PHE A 22 -11.53 5.99 19.03
C PHE A 22 -10.90 4.78 19.71
N LYS A 23 -11.32 4.43 20.94
CA LYS A 23 -10.86 3.18 21.59
C LYS A 23 -11.23 1.95 20.76
N ALA A 24 -12.48 1.85 20.30
CA ALA A 24 -12.91 0.74 19.46
C ALA A 24 -12.16 0.68 18.13
N VAL A 25 -11.89 1.83 17.49
CA VAL A 25 -11.08 1.89 16.27
C VAL A 25 -9.66 1.36 16.52
N ILE A 26 -9.03 1.71 17.65
CA ILE A 26 -7.69 1.21 17.96
C ILE A 26 -7.69 -0.30 18.21
N GLU A 27 -8.69 -0.85 18.89
CA GLU A 27 -8.81 -2.30 19.09
C GLU A 27 -9.00 -3.04 17.74
N GLU A 28 -9.86 -2.53 16.87
CA GLU A 28 -10.07 -3.11 15.53
C GLU A 28 -8.77 -3.10 14.69
N ILE A 29 -8.00 -2.00 14.77
CA ILE A 29 -6.70 -1.90 14.10
C ILE A 29 -5.72 -2.94 14.67
N LYS A 30 -5.68 -3.13 15.99
CA LYS A 30 -4.83 -4.14 16.62
C LYS A 30 -5.18 -5.55 16.14
N ASP A 31 -6.45 -5.89 16.20
CA ASP A 31 -6.95 -7.21 15.79
C ASP A 31 -6.61 -7.52 14.33
N ALA A 32 -6.72 -6.52 13.45
CA ALA A 32 -6.36 -6.68 12.05
C ALA A 32 -4.83 -6.78 11.86
N HIS A 33 -4.08 -5.94 12.56
CA HIS A 33 -2.62 -5.94 12.49
C HIS A 33 -2.01 -7.25 13.00
N GLU A 34 -2.53 -7.81 14.11
CA GLU A 34 -2.11 -9.12 14.65
C GLU A 34 -2.35 -10.26 13.66
N LYS A 35 -3.36 -10.14 12.79
CA LYS A 35 -3.62 -11.07 11.69
C LYS A 35 -2.80 -10.77 10.43
N GLY A 36 -1.90 -9.77 10.47
CA GLY A 36 -1.13 -9.33 9.32
C GLY A 36 -1.93 -8.59 8.24
N GLN A 37 -3.21 -8.28 8.50
CA GLN A 37 -4.04 -7.56 7.54
C GLN A 37 -3.61 -6.10 7.42
N PRO A 38 -3.43 -5.56 6.21
CA PRO A 38 -3.23 -4.14 6.03
C PRO A 38 -4.52 -3.37 6.37
N VAL A 39 -4.36 -2.23 7.04
CA VAL A 39 -5.47 -1.41 7.51
C VAL A 39 -5.39 -0.01 6.93
N LEU A 40 -6.45 0.42 6.26
CA LEU A 40 -6.62 1.80 5.81
C LEU A 40 -7.70 2.49 6.65
N VAL A 41 -7.29 3.51 7.40
CA VAL A 41 -8.18 4.29 8.28
C VAL A 41 -8.53 5.61 7.63
N GLY A 42 -9.75 5.73 7.14
CA GLY A 42 -10.28 7.00 6.59
C GLY A 42 -10.72 7.95 7.72
N THR A 43 -10.28 9.20 7.67
CA THR A 43 -10.69 10.25 8.61
C THR A 43 -11.27 11.47 7.89
N ALA A 44 -12.24 12.12 8.50
CA ALA A 44 -12.89 13.29 7.92
C ALA A 44 -12.05 14.59 8.06
N SER A 45 -11.07 14.61 8.97
CA SER A 45 -10.24 15.80 9.23
C SER A 45 -8.80 15.43 9.59
N ILE A 46 -7.91 16.42 9.43
CA ILE A 46 -6.49 16.29 9.82
C ILE A 46 -6.38 16.06 11.33
N GLU A 47 -7.17 16.77 12.14
CA GLU A 47 -7.18 16.66 13.60
C GLU A 47 -7.49 15.22 14.05
N ASN A 48 -8.48 14.58 13.41
CA ASN A 48 -8.83 13.19 13.69
C ASN A 48 -7.71 12.22 13.29
N SER A 49 -7.05 12.46 12.15
CA SER A 49 -5.90 11.67 11.73
C SER A 49 -4.74 11.76 12.72
N GLU A 50 -4.45 12.97 13.22
CA GLU A 50 -3.41 13.20 14.23
C GLU A 50 -3.79 12.58 15.59
N LYS A 51 -5.08 12.61 15.96
CA LYS A 51 -5.57 12.00 17.21
C LYS A 51 -5.40 10.48 17.20
N ILE A 52 -5.81 9.81 16.10
CA ILE A 52 -5.61 8.38 15.92
C ILE A 52 -4.11 8.04 15.91
N SER A 53 -3.30 8.79 15.18
CA SER A 53 -1.86 8.62 15.14
C SER A 53 -1.22 8.67 16.53
N LYS A 54 -1.62 9.62 17.38
CA LYS A 54 -1.15 9.72 18.76
C LYS A 54 -1.55 8.49 19.60
N LEU A 55 -2.74 7.97 19.39
CA LEU A 55 -3.23 6.78 20.08
C LEU A 55 -2.45 5.52 19.65
N LEU A 56 -2.25 5.32 18.35
CA LEU A 56 -1.47 4.20 17.81
C LEU A 56 -0.01 4.23 18.29
N LYS A 57 0.60 5.44 18.36
CA LYS A 57 1.95 5.60 18.94
C LYS A 57 2.02 5.18 20.40
N LYS A 58 1.00 5.47 21.20
CA LYS A 58 0.94 5.03 22.61
C LYS A 58 0.86 3.51 22.74
N GLU A 59 0.22 2.86 21.78
CA GLU A 59 0.12 1.40 21.71
C GLU A 59 1.35 0.73 21.07
N GLY A 60 2.33 1.53 20.62
CA GLY A 60 3.55 1.02 19.98
C GLY A 60 3.38 0.55 18.53
N LEU A 61 2.22 0.83 17.90
CA LEU A 61 1.92 0.41 16.55
C LEU A 61 2.55 1.38 15.53
N LYS A 62 3.40 0.84 14.65
CA LYS A 62 3.97 1.58 13.53
C LYS A 62 2.87 1.87 12.50
N HIS A 63 2.81 3.08 12.00
CA HIS A 63 1.81 3.49 11.03
C HIS A 63 2.29 4.69 10.23
N GLU A 64 1.70 4.88 9.05
CA GLU A 64 1.90 6.02 8.18
C GLU A 64 0.68 6.94 8.18
N VAL A 65 0.90 8.25 7.98
CA VAL A 65 -0.17 9.24 7.95
C VAL A 65 -0.14 10.02 6.65
N LEU A 66 -1.21 9.86 5.88
CA LEU A 66 -1.49 10.56 4.64
C LEU A 66 -2.41 11.75 4.91
N ASN A 67 -1.87 12.94 4.89
CA ASN A 67 -2.64 14.18 4.97
C ASN A 67 -1.97 15.29 4.14
N ALA A 68 -2.65 16.42 3.99
CA ALA A 68 -2.17 17.57 3.21
C ALA A 68 -0.81 18.15 3.65
N LYS A 69 -0.29 17.74 4.80
CA LYS A 69 1.02 18.19 5.30
C LYS A 69 2.20 17.34 4.78
N ASN A 70 1.93 16.13 4.23
CA ASN A 70 2.93 15.12 3.89
C ASN A 70 2.90 14.74 2.39
N HIS A 71 2.59 15.68 1.50
CA HIS A 71 2.47 15.42 0.06
C HIS A 71 3.71 14.80 -0.60
N GLU A 72 4.91 15.13 -0.12
CA GLU A 72 6.17 14.65 -0.72
C GLU A 72 6.34 13.11 -0.60
N LYS A 73 5.70 12.51 0.41
CA LYS A 73 5.77 11.05 0.66
C LYS A 73 4.48 10.33 0.29
N GLU A 74 3.50 11.02 -0.29
CA GLU A 74 2.20 10.43 -0.56
C GLU A 74 2.29 9.19 -1.44
N ALA A 75 3.02 9.27 -2.54
CA ALA A 75 3.19 8.15 -3.47
C ALA A 75 3.87 6.94 -2.82
N GLU A 76 4.90 7.18 -1.98
CA GLU A 76 5.60 6.14 -1.24
C GLU A 76 4.68 5.43 -0.25
N ILE A 77 3.94 6.20 0.55
CA ILE A 77 3.01 5.67 1.56
C ILE A 77 1.90 4.86 0.89
N VAL A 78 1.30 5.39 -0.19
CA VAL A 78 0.22 4.72 -0.91
C VAL A 78 0.71 3.43 -1.55
N ALA A 79 1.90 3.44 -2.17
CA ALA A 79 2.48 2.26 -2.79
C ALA A 79 2.68 1.10 -1.81
N GLN A 80 2.89 1.39 -0.52
CA GLN A 80 3.13 0.39 0.51
C GLN A 80 1.94 0.20 1.47
N ALA A 81 0.82 0.88 1.26
CA ALA A 81 -0.36 0.81 2.15
C ALA A 81 -1.01 -0.58 2.20
N GLY A 82 -0.85 -1.39 1.15
CA GLY A 82 -1.33 -2.77 1.08
C GLY A 82 -0.37 -3.83 1.58
N LYS A 83 0.82 -3.45 2.08
CA LYS A 83 1.82 -4.38 2.59
C LYS A 83 1.32 -5.10 3.84
N TYR A 84 1.82 -6.33 4.08
CA TYR A 84 1.52 -7.13 5.27
C TYR A 84 1.62 -6.30 6.57
N GLY A 85 0.54 -6.29 7.34
CA GLY A 85 0.45 -5.59 8.62
C GLY A 85 0.60 -4.07 8.55
N ALA A 86 0.56 -3.45 7.36
CA ALA A 86 0.65 -2.00 7.22
C ALA A 86 -0.57 -1.30 7.82
N ILE A 87 -0.34 -0.20 8.53
CA ILE A 87 -1.40 0.67 9.03
C ILE A 87 -1.23 2.05 8.40
N THR A 88 -2.22 2.47 7.63
CA THR A 88 -2.22 3.78 6.96
C THR A 88 -3.43 4.59 7.38
N ILE A 89 -3.21 5.80 7.88
CA ILE A 89 -4.26 6.75 8.22
C ILE A 89 -4.33 7.79 7.11
N ALA A 90 -5.48 7.92 6.46
CA ALA A 90 -5.68 8.88 5.38
C ALA A 90 -6.84 9.84 5.67
N THR A 91 -6.70 11.11 5.30
CA THR A 91 -7.84 12.03 5.23
C THR A 91 -8.60 11.80 3.90
N ASN A 92 -9.87 12.18 3.85
CA ASN A 92 -10.74 11.99 2.66
C ASN A 92 -10.16 12.52 1.34
N MET A 93 -9.18 13.42 1.41
CA MET A 93 -8.55 14.04 0.23
C MET A 93 -7.26 13.34 -0.20
N ALA A 94 -6.65 12.56 0.69
CA ALA A 94 -5.37 11.91 0.43
C ALA A 94 -5.57 10.50 -0.16
N GLY A 95 -4.77 10.14 -1.14
CA GLY A 95 -4.82 8.83 -1.82
C GLY A 95 -6.00 8.65 -2.78
N ARG A 96 -6.77 9.69 -3.08
CA ARG A 96 -7.87 9.60 -4.04
C ARG A 96 -7.34 9.45 -5.46
N GLY A 97 -7.80 8.38 -6.15
CA GLY A 97 -7.36 8.08 -7.51
C GLY A 97 -6.01 7.36 -7.58
N THR A 98 -5.53 6.80 -6.45
CA THR A 98 -4.31 6.00 -6.41
C THR A 98 -4.66 4.57 -6.02
N ASP A 99 -4.16 3.61 -6.78
CA ASP A 99 -4.38 2.19 -6.52
C ASP A 99 -3.52 1.72 -5.34
N ILE A 100 -4.12 0.94 -4.45
CA ILE A 100 -3.42 0.25 -3.36
C ILE A 100 -3.31 -1.23 -3.74
N MET A 101 -2.08 -1.71 -3.92
CA MET A 101 -1.81 -3.10 -4.24
C MET A 101 -1.64 -3.91 -2.95
N LEU A 102 -2.40 -5.01 -2.81
CA LEU A 102 -2.20 -5.95 -1.71
C LEU A 102 -0.83 -6.62 -1.84
N GLY A 103 -0.09 -6.68 -0.73
CA GLY A 103 1.30 -7.13 -0.69
C GLY A 103 2.32 -6.00 -0.90
N GLY A 104 1.90 -4.84 -1.42
CA GLY A 104 2.77 -3.72 -1.77
C GLY A 104 3.04 -3.64 -3.29
N ASN A 105 3.72 -2.58 -3.71
CA ASN A 105 4.02 -2.30 -5.10
C ASN A 105 5.50 -2.58 -5.41
N SER A 106 5.78 -3.71 -6.06
CA SER A 106 7.14 -4.13 -6.43
C SER A 106 7.80 -3.20 -7.44
N GLU A 107 7.04 -2.59 -8.37
CA GLU A 107 7.55 -1.64 -9.34
C GLU A 107 8.05 -0.37 -8.66
N PHE A 108 7.28 0.13 -7.68
CA PHE A 108 7.69 1.27 -6.88
C PHE A 108 8.96 0.97 -6.08
N LEU A 109 9.05 -0.20 -5.45
CA LEU A 109 10.24 -0.63 -4.71
C LEU A 109 11.47 -0.74 -5.63
N ALA A 110 11.30 -1.24 -6.86
CA ALA A 110 12.38 -1.32 -7.84
C ALA A 110 12.89 0.08 -8.22
N ILE A 111 11.99 1.03 -8.44
CA ILE A 111 12.33 2.43 -8.75
C ILE A 111 13.08 3.08 -7.58
N GLU A 112 12.59 2.91 -6.35
CA GLU A 112 13.24 3.45 -5.16
C GLU A 112 14.65 2.85 -4.96
N GLU A 113 14.80 1.56 -5.24
CA GLU A 113 16.12 0.92 -5.16
C GLU A 113 17.08 1.46 -6.24
N MET A 114 16.60 1.72 -7.45
CA MET A 114 17.38 2.38 -8.49
C MET A 114 17.83 3.79 -8.05
N ARG A 115 16.94 4.59 -7.44
CA ARG A 115 17.27 5.90 -6.85
C ARG A 115 18.35 5.76 -5.78
N ARG A 116 18.21 4.79 -4.89
CA ARG A 116 19.19 4.50 -3.83
C ARG A 116 20.57 4.13 -4.38
N LYS A 117 20.61 3.46 -5.53
CA LYS A 117 21.83 3.14 -6.27
C LYS A 117 22.43 4.34 -7.03
N GLY A 118 21.76 5.50 -6.98
CA GLY A 118 22.23 6.74 -7.60
C GLY A 118 21.81 6.92 -9.06
N ARG A 119 20.81 6.16 -9.54
CA ARG A 119 20.24 6.38 -10.86
C ARG A 119 19.44 7.67 -10.90
N THR A 120 19.59 8.42 -11.97
CA THR A 120 18.85 9.66 -12.21
C THR A 120 17.41 9.40 -12.64
N GLU A 121 16.52 10.37 -12.46
CA GLU A 121 15.11 10.25 -12.92
C GLU A 121 15.01 10.01 -14.43
N ALA A 122 15.92 10.55 -15.23
CA ALA A 122 15.98 10.29 -16.69
C ALA A 122 16.33 8.83 -16.98
N GLU A 123 17.31 8.25 -16.29
CA GLU A 123 17.67 6.83 -16.41
C GLU A 123 16.53 5.91 -15.96
N ILE A 124 15.84 6.27 -14.90
CA ILE A 124 14.66 5.52 -14.41
C ILE A 124 13.51 5.57 -15.41
N ALA A 125 13.26 6.74 -16.02
CA ALA A 125 12.25 6.89 -17.07
C ALA A 125 12.56 6.01 -18.28
N GLU A 126 13.82 5.92 -18.71
CA GLU A 126 14.26 5.03 -19.80
C GLU A 126 14.19 3.55 -19.40
N ALA A 127 14.51 3.23 -18.15
CA ALA A 127 14.44 1.86 -17.62
C ALA A 127 13.00 1.32 -17.61
N THR A 128 12.01 2.18 -17.35
CA THR A 128 10.59 1.84 -17.27
C THR A 128 9.84 2.04 -18.59
N ALA A 129 10.46 2.61 -19.59
CA ALA A 129 9.85 2.85 -20.89
C ALA A 129 9.68 1.55 -21.73
N TYR A 130 8.63 1.53 -22.56
CA TYR A 130 8.27 0.38 -23.40
C TYR A 130 8.65 0.57 -24.90
N ASN A 131 9.26 1.70 -25.26
CA ASN A 131 9.72 1.95 -26.63
C ASN A 131 10.90 1.06 -26.99
N ASP A 132 11.00 0.66 -28.26
CA ASP A 132 12.15 -0.10 -28.74
C ASP A 132 13.41 0.76 -28.70
N THR A 133 14.54 0.14 -28.38
CA THR A 133 15.86 0.78 -28.36
C THR A 133 16.96 -0.25 -28.62
N ASP A 134 18.00 0.18 -29.34
CA ASP A 134 19.24 -0.58 -29.58
C ASP A 134 20.39 -0.05 -28.72
N ASP A 135 20.12 0.92 -27.84
CA ASP A 135 21.13 1.47 -26.92
C ASP A 135 21.43 0.46 -25.80
N GLU A 136 22.66 -0.04 -25.81
CA GLU A 136 23.12 -1.06 -24.85
C GLU A 136 22.98 -0.59 -23.41
N TYR A 137 23.25 0.69 -23.12
CA TYR A 137 23.13 1.26 -21.79
C TYR A 137 21.67 1.29 -21.31
N ILE A 138 20.74 1.67 -22.17
CA ILE A 138 19.29 1.65 -21.85
C ILE A 138 18.84 0.20 -21.63
N LEU A 139 19.33 -0.73 -22.43
CA LEU A 139 19.00 -2.16 -22.27
C LEU A 139 19.50 -2.71 -20.92
N GLU A 140 20.69 -2.28 -20.45
CA GLU A 140 21.19 -2.61 -19.12
C GLU A 140 20.32 -2.03 -18.00
N LEU A 141 19.91 -0.76 -18.12
CA LEU A 141 19.00 -0.12 -17.15
C LEU A 141 17.64 -0.85 -17.07
N ARG A 142 17.09 -1.23 -18.22
CA ARG A 142 15.84 -2.02 -18.29
C ARG A 142 15.99 -3.40 -17.69
N LYS A 143 17.15 -4.02 -17.86
CA LYS A 143 17.46 -5.30 -17.21
C LYS A 143 17.56 -5.13 -15.70
N GLU A 144 18.28 -4.12 -15.22
CA GLU A 144 18.39 -3.81 -13.79
C GLU A 144 17.00 -3.60 -13.16
N TYR A 145 16.15 -2.79 -13.79
CA TYR A 145 14.78 -2.57 -13.32
C TYR A 145 13.97 -3.87 -13.25
N ARG A 146 13.99 -4.68 -14.32
CA ARG A 146 13.27 -5.96 -14.36
C ARG A 146 13.74 -6.93 -13.29
N ASP A 147 15.06 -7.02 -13.07
CA ASP A 147 15.64 -7.90 -12.07
C ASP A 147 15.23 -7.46 -10.65
N LEU A 148 15.24 -6.15 -10.38
CA LEU A 148 14.77 -5.59 -9.11
C LEU A 148 13.27 -5.79 -8.91
N ASN A 149 12.45 -5.50 -9.92
CA ASN A 149 11.01 -5.69 -9.83
C ASN A 149 10.66 -7.17 -9.59
N LYS A 150 11.32 -8.08 -10.31
CA LYS A 150 11.15 -9.52 -10.09
C LYS A 150 11.54 -9.91 -8.66
N LYS A 151 12.68 -9.45 -8.17
CA LYS A 151 13.14 -9.71 -6.80
C LYS A 151 12.09 -9.30 -5.76
N PHE A 152 11.60 -8.05 -5.84
CA PHE A 152 10.59 -7.56 -4.90
C PHE A 152 9.24 -8.26 -5.05
N LYS A 153 8.89 -8.67 -6.26
CA LYS A 153 7.69 -9.47 -6.49
C LYS A 153 7.80 -10.85 -5.85
N ASP A 154 8.94 -11.51 -6.03
CA ASP A 154 9.20 -12.83 -5.43
C ASP A 154 9.17 -12.72 -3.89
N GLU A 155 9.73 -11.67 -3.29
CA GLU A 155 9.67 -11.39 -1.84
C GLU A 155 8.23 -11.20 -1.34
N ILE A 156 7.40 -10.46 -2.09
CA ILE A 156 5.97 -10.28 -1.76
C ILE A 156 5.21 -11.61 -1.85
N GLU A 157 5.48 -12.41 -2.89
CA GLU A 157 4.86 -13.72 -3.06
C GLU A 157 5.25 -14.67 -1.92
N GLU A 158 6.50 -14.65 -1.47
CA GLU A 158 6.97 -15.43 -0.33
C GLU A 158 6.28 -15.01 0.98
N GLU A 159 6.14 -13.71 1.25
CA GLU A 159 5.40 -13.20 2.42
C GLU A 159 3.94 -13.69 2.40
N ILE A 160 3.29 -13.72 1.23
CA ILE A 160 1.92 -14.19 1.07
C ILE A 160 1.80 -15.71 1.31
N GLU A 161 2.75 -16.52 0.81
CA GLU A 161 2.74 -17.96 1.04
C GLU A 161 2.93 -18.30 2.52
N ILE A 162 3.84 -17.62 3.22
CA ILE A 162 4.02 -17.76 4.68
C ILE A 162 2.70 -17.49 5.41
N LEU A 163 1.99 -16.43 5.00
CA LEU A 163 0.71 -16.07 5.59
C LEU A 163 -0.36 -17.15 5.39
N PHE A 164 -0.43 -17.74 4.19
CA PHE A 164 -1.35 -18.86 3.92
C PHE A 164 -1.05 -20.09 4.78
N GLU A 165 0.23 -20.36 5.03
CA GLU A 165 0.63 -21.47 5.92
C GLU A 165 0.22 -21.18 7.37
N GLU A 166 0.36 -19.95 7.86
CA GLU A 166 -0.02 -19.54 9.22
C GLU A 166 -1.54 -19.57 9.44
N ILE A 167 -2.31 -19.11 8.45
CA ILE A 167 -3.78 -19.08 8.54
C ILE A 167 -4.41 -20.45 8.29
N GLY A 168 -3.72 -21.34 7.57
CA GLY A 168 -4.21 -22.67 7.18
C GLY A 168 -5.26 -22.65 6.06
N GLU A 169 -5.47 -21.50 5.43
CA GLU A 169 -6.38 -21.33 4.29
C GLU A 169 -5.61 -20.71 3.12
N ARG A 170 -5.82 -21.26 1.92
CA ARG A 170 -5.22 -20.75 0.69
C ARG A 170 -6.29 -20.10 -0.18
N VAL A 171 -6.09 -18.83 -0.52
CA VAL A 171 -6.96 -18.09 -1.42
C VAL A 171 -6.26 -17.93 -2.78
N GLU A 172 -6.96 -18.25 -3.88
CA GLU A 172 -6.44 -17.89 -5.21
C GLU A 172 -6.42 -16.38 -5.37
N TYR A 173 -5.25 -15.83 -5.62
CA TYR A 173 -5.06 -14.39 -5.87
C TYR A 173 -4.28 -14.18 -7.17
N LYS A 174 -4.43 -12.99 -7.74
CA LYS A 174 -3.59 -12.52 -8.84
C LYS A 174 -2.99 -11.18 -8.41
N LEU A 175 -1.68 -11.08 -8.48
CA LEU A 175 -1.00 -9.79 -8.39
C LEU A 175 -1.34 -8.99 -9.65
N GLY A 176 -2.00 -7.85 -9.48
CA GLY A 176 -2.41 -7.01 -10.59
C GLY A 176 -2.79 -5.61 -10.13
N THR A 177 -2.68 -4.67 -11.04
CA THR A 177 -3.09 -3.28 -10.82
C THR A 177 -4.59 -3.14 -11.10
N MET A 178 -5.33 -2.55 -10.17
CA MET A 178 -6.70 -2.11 -10.42
C MET A 178 -6.64 -0.77 -11.14
N ILE A 179 -7.05 -0.75 -12.40
CA ILE A 179 -7.15 0.49 -13.18
C ILE A 179 -8.55 1.06 -12.98
N GLU A 180 -8.68 2.06 -12.14
CA GLU A 180 -9.87 2.90 -12.07
C GLU A 180 -9.73 4.07 -13.04
N ILE A 181 -10.31 3.93 -14.23
CA ILE A 181 -10.47 5.06 -15.14
C ILE A 181 -11.90 5.60 -14.96
N PRO A 182 -12.09 6.77 -14.34
CA PRO A 182 -13.42 7.34 -14.09
C PRO A 182 -14.19 7.71 -15.36
N ARG A 183 -13.64 7.48 -16.56
CA ARG A 183 -14.21 7.87 -17.86
C ARG A 183 -14.10 6.82 -18.96
N ALA A 184 -13.85 5.58 -18.64
CA ALA A 184 -13.85 4.48 -19.61
C ALA A 184 -15.14 3.64 -19.54
N CYS A 185 -16.25 4.30 -19.21
CA CYS A 185 -17.61 3.78 -19.37
C CYS A 185 -18.28 4.49 -20.54
#